data_9cb5d73d9f69fc088adc3c5b5bcaab8c
#
_entry.id   9cb5d73d9f69fc088adc3c5b5bcaab8c
#
_cell.length_a   1.000
_cell.length_b   1.000
_cell.length_c   1.000
_cell.angle_alpha   90.00
_cell.angle_beta   90.00
_cell.angle_gamma   90.00
#
_symmetry.space_group_name_H-M   'P 1'
#
loop_
_entity.id
_entity.type
_entity.pdbx_description
1 polymer ?
#
loop_
_entity_poly.entity_id
_entity_poly.type
_entity_poly.pdbx_seq_one_letter_code
_entity_poly.pdbx_strand_id
1 'polypeptide(L)' 'MGRDDDIVYVRIGYEETDLRARAKRLGAIWRQPQKLWEITYRDSKALGIEGRIVEG' A
#
# COMPACT_ATOMS: atom_id res chain seq x y z
N MET A 1 3.66 -12.83 11.37
CA MET A 1 4.42 -12.86 10.14
C MET A 1 3.52 -12.60 8.96
N GLY A 2 3.87 -11.64 8.13
CA GLY A 2 3.10 -11.36 6.94
C GLY A 2 3.39 -12.38 5.85
N ARG A 3 2.37 -12.73 5.09
CA ARG A 3 2.53 -13.53 3.89
C ARG A 3 2.47 -12.60 2.70
N ASP A 4 3.15 -13.00 1.63
CA ASP A 4 3.23 -12.15 0.44
C ASP A 4 1.86 -11.78 -0.11
N ASP A 5 0.88 -12.68 -0.02
CA ASP A 5 -0.44 -12.43 -0.56
C ASP A 5 -1.44 -11.88 0.45
N ASP A 6 -0.99 -11.59 1.67
CA ASP A 6 -1.87 -10.95 2.65
C ASP A 6 -2.19 -9.54 2.19
N ILE A 7 -3.42 -9.13 2.47
CA ILE A 7 -3.84 -7.75 2.18
C ILE A 7 -3.46 -6.87 3.36
N VAL A 8 -2.80 -5.76 3.06
CA VAL A 8 -2.40 -4.79 4.07
C VAL A 8 -2.83 -3.40 3.60
N TYR A 9 -2.79 -2.44 4.52
CA TYR A 9 -3.15 -1.06 4.22
C TYR A 9 -1.96 -0.18 4.52
N VAL A 10 -1.65 0.70 3.59
CA VAL A 10 -0.48 1.58 3.72
C VAL A 10 -0.91 3.02 3.50
N ARG A 11 -0.16 3.93 4.08
CA ARG A 11 -0.38 5.36 3.92
C ARG A 11 0.57 5.89 2.85
N ILE A 12 0.03 6.55 1.85
CA ILE A 12 0.82 7.19 0.81
C ILE A 12 0.35 8.63 0.72
N GLY A 13 1.28 9.56 0.88
CA GLY A 13 0.95 10.97 0.83
C GLY A 13 0.44 11.40 -0.54
N TYR A 14 -0.47 12.37 -0.56
CA TYR A 14 -1.05 12.84 -1.80
C TYR A 14 0.03 13.38 -2.75
N GLU A 15 1.07 13.97 -2.18
CA GLU A 15 2.15 14.55 -2.96
C GLU A 15 3.13 13.52 -3.50
N GLU A 16 3.05 12.28 -3.05
CA GLU A 16 3.93 11.20 -3.50
C GLU A 16 3.38 10.58 -4.78
N THR A 17 3.37 11.38 -5.85
CA THR A 17 2.71 11.00 -7.10
C THR A 17 3.34 9.78 -7.75
N ASP A 18 4.67 9.68 -7.71
CA ASP A 18 5.36 8.52 -8.30
C ASP A 18 4.99 7.24 -7.57
N LEU A 19 5.01 7.28 -6.24
CA LEU A 19 4.69 6.11 -5.44
C LEU A 19 3.23 5.70 -5.65
N ARG A 20 2.33 6.68 -5.72
CA ARG A 20 0.92 6.40 -5.98
C ARG A 20 0.74 5.72 -7.32
N ALA A 21 1.43 6.21 -8.35
CA ALA A 21 1.34 5.61 -9.68
C ALA A 21 1.84 4.18 -9.68
N ARG A 22 2.96 3.92 -9.00
CA ARG A 22 3.50 2.57 -8.93
C ARG A 22 2.56 1.64 -8.20
N ALA A 23 1.99 2.12 -7.09
CA ALA A 23 1.04 1.31 -6.32
C ALA A 23 -0.16 0.93 -7.17
N LYS A 24 -0.69 1.89 -7.94
CA LYS A 24 -1.83 1.61 -8.82
C LYS A 24 -1.49 0.55 -9.85
N ARG A 25 -0.28 0.60 -10.41
CA ARG A 25 0.13 -0.39 -11.39
C ARG A 25 0.14 -1.80 -10.83
N LEU A 26 0.45 -1.92 -9.56
CA LEU A 26 0.49 -3.20 -8.89
C LEU A 26 -0.90 -3.66 -8.43
N GLY A 27 -1.92 -2.84 -8.66
CA GLY A 27 -3.27 -3.21 -8.30
C GLY A 27 -3.76 -2.66 -6.98
N ALA A 28 -3.03 -1.71 -6.40
CA ALA A 28 -3.47 -1.10 -5.14
C ALA A 28 -4.78 -0.36 -5.33
N ILE A 29 -5.61 -0.38 -4.30
CA ILE A 29 -6.93 0.24 -4.34
C ILE A 29 -7.01 1.29 -3.24
N TRP A 30 -7.43 2.49 -3.62
CA TRP A 30 -7.65 3.57 -2.66
C TRP A 30 -8.94 3.30 -1.90
N ARG A 31 -8.85 3.30 -0.58
CA ARG A 31 -10.02 3.12 0.29
C ARG A 31 -10.33 4.42 0.97
N GLN A 32 -11.33 5.13 0.43
CA GLN A 32 -11.69 6.46 0.91
C GLN A 32 -12.06 6.51 2.40
N PRO A 33 -12.89 5.56 2.91
CA PRO A 33 -13.28 5.65 4.32
C PRO A 33 -12.07 5.58 5.26
N GLN A 34 -11.08 4.77 4.95
CA GLN A 34 -9.89 4.61 5.78
C GLN A 34 -8.81 5.62 5.42
N LYS A 35 -8.89 6.20 4.23
CA LYS A 35 -7.86 7.08 3.66
C LYS A 35 -6.51 6.35 3.60
N LEU A 36 -6.58 5.09 3.21
CA LEU A 36 -5.42 4.22 3.09
C LEU A 36 -5.50 3.49 1.75
N TRP A 37 -4.35 2.96 1.32
CA TRP A 37 -4.28 2.15 0.13
C TRP A 37 -4.28 0.67 0.51
N GLU A 38 -5.13 -0.10 -0.13
CA GLU A 38 -5.18 -1.54 0.06
C GLU A 38 -4.24 -2.19 -0.95
N ILE A 39 -3.31 -3.00 -0.46
CA ILE A 39 -2.25 -3.56 -1.29
C ILE A 39 -1.81 -4.89 -0.68
N THR A 40 -1.23 -5.76 -1.49
CA THR A 40 -0.67 -7.00 -0.94
C THR A 40 0.63 -6.70 -0.22
N TYR A 41 0.96 -7.54 0.75
CA TYR A 41 2.21 -7.39 1.48
C TYR A 41 3.41 -7.46 0.54
N ARG A 42 3.37 -8.39 -0.43
CA ARG A 42 4.43 -8.52 -1.44
C ARG A 42 4.66 -7.19 -2.14
N ASP A 43 3.59 -6.55 -2.57
CA ASP A 43 3.71 -5.30 -3.32
C ASP A 43 4.22 -4.17 -2.43
N SER A 44 3.82 -4.16 -1.16
CA SER A 44 4.35 -3.15 -0.24
C SER A 44 5.85 -3.29 -0.08
N LYS A 45 6.35 -4.53 -0.05
CA LYS A 45 7.79 -4.77 0.02
C LYS A 45 8.48 -4.35 -1.27
N ALA A 46 7.86 -4.65 -2.41
CA ALA A 46 8.43 -4.29 -3.71
C ALA A 46 8.57 -2.78 -3.84
N LEU A 47 7.67 -2.02 -3.24
CA LEU A 47 7.73 -0.57 -3.27
C LEU A 47 8.58 0.01 -2.14
N GLY A 48 9.06 -0.84 -1.24
CA GLY A 48 9.86 -0.37 -0.11
C GLY A 48 9.06 0.38 0.94
N ILE A 49 7.77 0.09 1.04
CA ILE A 49 6.89 0.82 1.97
C ILE A 49 6.27 -0.09 3.02
N GLU A 50 6.85 -1.25 3.26
CA GLU A 50 6.31 -2.14 4.28
C GLU A 50 6.35 -1.50 5.67
N GLY A 51 7.23 -0.54 5.90
CA GLY A 51 7.26 0.19 7.15
C GLY A 51 6.08 1.13 7.34
N ARG A 52 5.29 1.35 6.31
CA ARG A 52 4.12 2.23 6.37
C ARG A 52 2.82 1.46 6.59
N ILE A 53 2.89 0.14 6.77
CA ILE A 53 1.68 -0.66 6.97
C ILE A 53 1.02 -0.21 8.27
N VAL A 54 -0.27 0.10 8.16
CA VAL A 54 -1.07 0.53 9.30
C VAL A 54 -1.75 -0.71 9.88
N GLU A 55 -1.52 -0.97 11.15
CA GLU A 55 -2.15 -2.08 11.84
C GLU A 55 -3.29 -1.54 12.66
N GLY A 56 -4.42 -2.09 12.39
CA GLY A 56 -5.57 -1.55 13.00
C GLY A 56 -6.30 -2.06 14.01
#